data_b47de78c0d58f3c155078000d5d4a52d
#
_entry.id   b47de78c0d58f3c155078000d5d4a52d
#
_cell.length_a   1.000
_cell.length_b   1.000
_cell.length_c   1.000
_cell.angle_alpha   90.00
_cell.angle_beta   90.00
_cell.angle_gamma   90.00
#
_symmetry.space_group_name_H-M   'P 1'
#
loop_
_entity.id
_entity.type
_entity.pdbx_description
1 polymer ?
#
loop_
_entity_poly.entity_id
_entity_poly.type
_entity_poly.pdbx_seq_one_letter_code
_entity_poly.pdbx_strand_id
1 'polypeptide(L)'
;MKKFSIDRKTFGPFTLVLLLLCIFTQADAQAEWPQWGGSGRNFVSKSTGLAASWSEKGPRQLWSRALGEGHSSILVDGDMLYTMYSRGEQEAVIALAASTGKTIWELKYDAPTAGVNYEQGFGPHATPLLVGDLLYTVGSIGKLHAIDKKSGEVVWSQDLYKDLGGRKMGRGYSCSPLAYKNTIILTLGGPGQTFVAFNQKDGKVVWKNQSLELSPASPIIINVDGQDQLVAFMGKEVVGLDPNNGELFWSHPHVTEWGLNISTPVWGNDNLLFLSSAYNGGSRVLKLTRKDGKTIVEELWFHRRLRVHHSTAIRIGDFIYASSGDFGPAFFSAVNVKTGEIAFQDRSFSKSNFVYADGKLIILDEDGNLALATVSPAGLKVISKVSVMKNLAWTVPTLVGTKLYLRDRRTITALDLS
;
A
#
# COMPACT_ATOMS: atom_id res chain seq x y z
N MET A 1 9.66 60.65 79.69
CA MET A 1 9.50 60.50 78.24
C MET A 1 10.21 59.24 77.84
N LYS A 2 9.46 58.16 77.57
CA LYS A 2 10.00 56.85 77.19
C LYS A 2 9.93 56.75 75.67
N LYS A 3 11.08 56.51 74.98
CA LYS A 3 11.15 56.17 73.58
C LYS A 3 10.83 54.70 73.40
N PHE A 4 9.85 54.44 72.54
CA PHE A 4 9.55 53.08 72.07
C PHE A 4 10.38 52.82 70.74
N SER A 5 11.15 51.75 70.82
CA SER A 5 11.88 51.21 69.63
C SER A 5 10.98 50.16 68.98
N ILE A 6 10.79 50.30 67.65
CA ILE A 6 10.05 49.35 66.84
C ILE A 6 11.06 48.40 66.21
N ASP A 7 10.97 47.15 66.54
CA ASP A 7 11.77 46.05 66.03
C ASP A 7 11.27 45.65 64.60
N ARG A 8 12.11 45.68 63.60
CA ARG A 8 11.80 45.23 62.24
C ARG A 8 12.08 43.73 62.11
N LYS A 9 11.04 42.92 62.11
CA LYS A 9 11.13 41.51 61.70
C LYS A 9 11.28 41.39 60.18
N THR A 10 12.39 40.81 59.78
CA THR A 10 12.73 40.44 58.37
C THR A 10 11.83 39.33 57.86
N PHE A 11 11.08 39.58 56.78
CA PHE A 11 10.39 38.54 56.02
C PHE A 11 11.40 37.93 55.04
N GLY A 12 11.60 36.61 55.12
CA GLY A 12 12.38 35.84 54.17
C GLY A 12 11.62 35.61 52.84
N PRO A 13 12.30 35.38 51.74
CA PRO A 13 11.65 35.21 50.45
C PRO A 13 10.95 33.83 50.36
N PHE A 14 9.66 33.84 50.11
CA PHE A 14 8.90 32.66 49.70
C PHE A 14 9.31 32.29 48.26
N THR A 15 10.03 31.19 48.11
CA THR A 15 10.34 30.60 46.81
C THR A 15 9.10 29.84 46.30
N LEU A 16 8.39 30.44 45.36
CA LEU A 16 7.27 29.81 44.65
C LEU A 16 7.84 28.78 43.65
N VAL A 17 7.81 27.50 44.03
CA VAL A 17 8.15 26.41 43.08
C VAL A 17 6.96 26.19 42.14
N LEU A 18 7.05 26.72 40.93
CA LEU A 18 6.12 26.40 39.85
C LEU A 18 6.42 24.98 39.34
N LEU A 19 5.61 24.00 39.73
CA LEU A 19 5.60 22.68 39.07
C LEU A 19 4.98 22.83 37.67
N LEU A 20 5.83 22.89 36.65
CA LEU A 20 5.39 22.70 35.27
C LEU A 20 5.00 21.22 35.08
N LEU A 21 3.71 20.93 35.11
CA LEU A 21 3.18 19.67 34.59
C LEU A 21 3.34 19.69 33.06
N CYS A 22 4.41 19.05 32.54
CA CYS A 22 4.48 18.68 31.15
C CYS A 22 3.42 17.61 30.89
N ILE A 23 2.27 18.01 30.37
CA ILE A 23 1.30 17.10 29.77
C ILE A 23 1.94 16.64 28.46
N PHE A 24 2.61 15.49 28.49
CA PHE A 24 2.93 14.76 27.26
C PHE A 24 1.61 14.25 26.70
N THR A 25 1.04 14.97 25.74
CA THR A 25 0.07 14.37 24.82
C THR A 25 0.83 13.29 24.07
N GLN A 26 0.59 12.02 24.44
CA GLN A 26 0.94 10.92 23.55
C GLN A 26 0.14 11.14 22.25
N ALA A 27 0.81 11.69 21.25
CA ALA A 27 0.30 11.56 19.89
C ALA A 27 0.22 10.06 19.63
N ASP A 28 -0.97 9.55 19.31
CA ASP A 28 -1.14 8.17 18.88
C ASP A 28 -0.12 7.90 17.77
N ALA A 29 0.85 7.02 18.06
CA ALA A 29 1.88 6.70 17.11
C ALA A 29 1.19 6.06 15.89
N GLN A 30 1.18 6.76 14.77
CA GLN A 30 0.62 6.23 13.54
C GLN A 30 1.40 4.98 13.14
N ALA A 31 0.70 3.93 12.72
CA ALA A 31 1.31 2.70 12.22
C ALA A 31 2.37 3.01 11.16
N GLU A 32 3.51 2.36 11.24
CA GLU A 32 4.70 2.66 10.41
C GLU A 32 4.50 2.21 8.95
N TRP A 33 3.73 1.11 8.75
CA TRP A 33 3.32 0.63 7.42
C TRP A 33 1.83 0.24 7.44
N PRO A 34 0.90 1.21 7.41
CA PRO A 34 -0.51 0.99 7.74
C PRO A 34 -1.37 0.44 6.61
N GLN A 35 -0.86 0.41 5.38
CA GLN A 35 -1.66 0.10 4.20
C GLN A 35 -0.78 -0.33 3.02
N TRP A 36 -1.43 -0.73 1.92
CA TRP A 36 -0.80 -0.98 0.63
C TRP A 36 0.10 0.17 0.22
N GLY A 37 1.39 -0.13 -0.04
CA GLY A 37 2.39 0.87 -0.43
C GLY A 37 2.88 1.79 0.69
N GLY A 38 2.63 1.45 1.97
CA GLY A 38 3.03 2.23 3.14
C GLY A 38 2.18 3.49 3.35
N SER A 39 2.60 4.38 4.25
CA SER A 39 1.84 5.58 4.62
C SER A 39 1.50 6.48 3.42
N GLY A 40 2.40 6.56 2.42
CA GLY A 40 2.20 7.36 1.20
C GLY A 40 1.56 6.62 0.03
N ARG A 41 1.24 5.32 0.15
CA ARG A 41 0.80 4.42 -0.95
C ARG A 41 1.72 4.48 -2.18
N ASN A 42 3.00 4.75 -1.99
CA ASN A 42 3.99 4.99 -3.05
C ASN A 42 5.23 4.09 -2.96
N PHE A 43 5.23 3.12 -2.01
CA PHE A 43 6.32 2.17 -1.77
C PHE A 43 7.66 2.81 -1.38
N VAL A 44 7.59 4.00 -0.82
CA VAL A 44 8.74 4.72 -0.27
C VAL A 44 8.66 4.69 1.25
N SER A 45 9.69 4.16 1.90
CA SER A 45 9.84 4.16 3.35
C SER A 45 10.73 5.32 3.81
N LYS A 46 10.43 5.87 4.97
CA LYS A 46 11.28 6.84 5.66
C LYS A 46 12.40 6.17 6.46
N SER A 47 12.53 4.85 6.37
CA SER A 47 13.55 4.05 7.06
C SER A 47 14.96 4.48 6.66
N THR A 48 15.88 4.45 7.63
CA THR A 48 17.30 4.77 7.48
C THR A 48 18.14 3.73 8.20
N GLY A 49 19.47 3.77 8.04
CA GLY A 49 20.41 2.87 8.72
C GLY A 49 20.53 1.51 8.02
N LEU A 50 20.20 1.43 6.74
CA LEU A 50 20.42 0.21 5.96
C LEU A 50 21.90 0.01 5.68
N ALA A 51 22.37 -1.24 5.79
CA ALA A 51 23.75 -1.61 5.48
C ALA A 51 24.17 -1.13 4.09
N ALA A 52 25.45 -0.85 3.93
CA ALA A 52 26.02 -0.49 2.63
C ALA A 52 26.02 -1.67 1.65
N SER A 53 26.15 -2.91 2.17
CA SER A 53 26.11 -4.16 1.40
C SER A 53 25.83 -5.34 2.34
N TRP A 54 25.47 -6.48 1.78
CA TRP A 54 25.37 -7.74 2.52
C TRP A 54 26.45 -8.72 2.06
N SER A 55 26.83 -9.67 2.93
CA SER A 55 27.66 -10.80 2.56
C SER A 55 26.94 -11.72 1.55
N GLU A 56 27.65 -12.69 1.01
CA GLU A 56 27.07 -13.73 0.12
C GLU A 56 25.94 -14.55 0.79
N LYS A 57 25.91 -14.59 2.13
CA LYS A 57 24.82 -15.21 2.90
C LYS A 57 23.55 -14.34 2.99
N GLY A 58 23.62 -13.11 2.50
CA GLY A 58 22.53 -12.14 2.59
C GLY A 58 22.40 -11.45 3.96
N PRO A 59 21.31 -10.72 4.18
CA PRO A 59 21.00 -10.06 5.44
C PRO A 59 20.65 -11.10 6.52
N ARG A 60 20.81 -10.72 7.78
CA ARG A 60 20.54 -11.59 8.92
C ARG A 60 19.05 -11.95 8.99
N GLN A 61 18.73 -13.24 8.90
CA GLN A 61 17.37 -13.72 9.13
C GLN A 61 17.04 -13.68 10.63
N LEU A 62 15.97 -12.97 10.97
CA LEU A 62 15.46 -12.89 12.35
C LEU A 62 14.61 -14.12 12.67
N TRP A 63 13.66 -14.39 11.78
CA TRP A 63 12.81 -15.57 11.85
C TRP A 63 12.20 -15.87 10.47
N SER A 64 11.72 -17.09 10.29
CA SER A 64 10.94 -17.53 9.14
C SER A 64 9.95 -18.60 9.58
N ARG A 65 8.75 -18.58 9.02
CA ARG A 65 7.72 -19.58 9.31
C ARG A 65 6.80 -19.85 8.12
N ALA A 66 6.17 -21.02 8.14
CA ALA A 66 5.07 -21.30 7.21
C ALA A 66 3.88 -20.37 7.48
N LEU A 67 3.25 -19.92 6.40
CA LEU A 67 2.00 -19.20 6.35
C LEU A 67 1.07 -19.99 5.41
N GLY A 68 -0.12 -19.54 5.15
CA GLY A 68 -0.98 -20.05 4.08
C GLY A 68 -0.74 -19.31 2.78
N GLU A 69 -1.48 -19.70 1.74
CA GLU A 69 -1.38 -19.09 0.42
C GLU A 69 -1.98 -17.67 0.39
N GLY A 70 -1.52 -16.83 -0.53
CA GLY A 70 -2.02 -15.47 -0.76
C GLY A 70 -0.91 -14.49 -1.09
N HIS A 71 -1.32 -13.32 -1.57
CA HIS A 71 -0.44 -12.22 -1.98
C HIS A 71 -0.64 -10.93 -1.17
N SER A 72 -1.49 -10.97 -0.14
CA SER A 72 -1.71 -9.85 0.78
C SER A 72 -0.39 -9.39 1.41
N SER A 73 -0.07 -8.10 1.33
CA SER A 73 1.15 -7.54 1.92
C SER A 73 1.08 -7.51 3.45
N ILE A 74 2.20 -7.25 4.08
CA ILE A 74 2.36 -7.24 5.52
C ILE A 74 2.27 -5.79 6.00
N LEU A 75 1.41 -5.52 6.99
CA LEU A 75 1.35 -4.24 7.68
C LEU A 75 2.18 -4.29 8.94
N VAL A 76 2.67 -3.13 9.40
CA VAL A 76 3.45 -2.98 10.62
C VAL A 76 2.88 -1.86 11.47
N ASP A 77 2.65 -2.16 12.75
CA ASP A 77 2.23 -1.21 13.79
C ASP A 77 2.96 -1.54 15.09
N GLY A 78 4.06 -0.85 15.36
CA GLY A 78 4.96 -1.15 16.46
C GLY A 78 5.47 -2.60 16.41
N ASP A 79 5.20 -3.36 17.46
CA ASP A 79 5.62 -4.77 17.56
C ASP A 79 4.66 -5.76 16.91
N MET A 80 3.68 -5.30 16.15
CA MET A 80 2.66 -6.12 15.52
C MET A 80 2.75 -6.12 14.00
N LEU A 81 2.62 -7.30 13.40
CA LEU A 81 2.45 -7.49 11.96
C LEU A 81 1.05 -8.00 11.67
N TYR A 82 0.44 -7.53 10.58
CA TYR A 82 -0.85 -8.02 10.11
C TYR A 82 -0.78 -8.39 8.64
N THR A 83 -1.38 -9.54 8.30
CA THR A 83 -1.54 -9.98 6.91
C THR A 83 -2.73 -10.94 6.81
N MET A 84 -2.99 -11.43 5.61
CA MET A 84 -4.04 -12.42 5.34
C MET A 84 -3.47 -13.61 4.59
N TYR A 85 -4.10 -14.78 4.75
CA TYR A 85 -3.75 -15.97 3.99
C TYR A 85 -4.97 -16.90 3.84
N SER A 86 -4.86 -17.91 2.97
CA SER A 86 -5.84 -19.00 2.86
C SER A 86 -5.23 -20.35 3.15
N ARG A 87 -6.06 -21.26 3.62
CA ARG A 87 -5.74 -22.69 3.77
C ARG A 87 -6.99 -23.53 3.52
N GLY A 88 -6.98 -24.28 2.42
CA GLY A 88 -8.17 -24.98 1.95
C GLY A 88 -9.27 -23.98 1.57
N GLU A 89 -10.48 -24.22 2.06
CA GLU A 89 -11.64 -23.35 1.82
C GLU A 89 -11.86 -22.31 2.93
N GLN A 90 -10.80 -21.94 3.63
CA GLN A 90 -10.83 -20.87 4.63
C GLN A 90 -9.80 -19.80 4.33
N GLU A 91 -10.14 -18.57 4.62
CA GLU A 91 -9.22 -17.44 4.73
C GLU A 91 -9.02 -17.08 6.19
N ALA A 92 -7.86 -16.50 6.48
CA ALA A 92 -7.50 -16.02 7.80
C ALA A 92 -6.90 -14.63 7.75
N VAL A 93 -7.25 -13.81 8.74
CA VAL A 93 -6.53 -12.63 9.13
C VAL A 93 -5.68 -12.96 10.33
N ILE A 94 -4.40 -12.60 10.31
CA ILE A 94 -3.46 -12.99 11.36
C ILE A 94 -2.66 -11.78 11.84
N ALA A 95 -2.50 -11.70 13.17
CA ALA A 95 -1.54 -10.83 13.80
C ALA A 95 -0.37 -11.62 14.36
N LEU A 96 0.84 -11.14 14.10
CA LEU A 96 2.09 -11.77 14.54
C LEU A 96 2.91 -10.78 15.35
N ALA A 97 3.69 -11.30 16.31
CA ALA A 97 4.74 -10.53 16.95
C ALA A 97 5.86 -10.25 15.96
N ALA A 98 6.19 -9.00 15.71
CA ALA A 98 7.18 -8.58 14.72
C ALA A 98 8.58 -9.16 14.99
N SER A 99 8.96 -9.26 16.27
CA SER A 99 10.27 -9.76 16.71
C SER A 99 10.46 -11.27 16.56
N THR A 100 9.38 -12.08 16.58
CA THR A 100 9.46 -13.55 16.65
C THR A 100 8.65 -14.29 15.61
N GLY A 101 7.72 -13.62 14.92
CA GLY A 101 6.76 -14.25 14.03
C GLY A 101 5.71 -15.14 14.71
N LYS A 102 5.64 -15.13 16.05
CA LYS A 102 4.62 -15.89 16.80
C LYS A 102 3.24 -15.28 16.58
N THR A 103 2.23 -16.14 16.43
CA THR A 103 0.83 -15.71 16.33
C THR A 103 0.39 -15.08 17.65
N ILE A 104 -0.18 -13.87 17.57
CA ILE A 104 -0.84 -13.17 18.67
C ILE A 104 -2.32 -13.55 18.65
N TRP A 105 -2.99 -13.33 17.52
CA TRP A 105 -4.35 -13.74 17.26
C TRP A 105 -4.56 -14.13 15.79
N GLU A 106 -5.62 -14.86 15.52
CA GLU A 106 -5.98 -15.31 14.20
C GLU A 106 -7.51 -15.42 14.08
N LEU A 107 -8.09 -14.70 13.11
CA LEU A 107 -9.49 -14.78 12.73
C LEU A 107 -9.62 -15.61 11.47
N LYS A 108 -10.35 -16.74 11.53
CA LYS A 108 -10.64 -17.61 10.38
C LYS A 108 -12.10 -17.48 9.98
N TYR A 109 -12.37 -17.58 8.69
CA TYR A 109 -13.71 -17.59 8.13
C TYR A 109 -13.76 -18.43 6.86
N ASP A 110 -14.95 -18.96 6.54
CA ASP A 110 -15.16 -19.76 5.34
C ASP A 110 -15.05 -18.88 4.09
N ALA A 111 -14.27 -19.36 3.14
CA ALA A 111 -14.00 -18.74 1.85
C ALA A 111 -13.95 -19.82 0.75
N PRO A 112 -15.12 -20.35 0.36
CA PRO A 112 -15.20 -21.41 -0.65
C PRO A 112 -14.63 -20.91 -1.98
N THR A 113 -13.81 -21.75 -2.59
CA THR A 113 -13.03 -21.43 -3.80
C THR A 113 -13.80 -21.61 -5.09
N ALA A 114 -15.01 -22.16 -5.04
CA ALA A 114 -15.83 -22.42 -6.22
C ALA A 114 -16.14 -21.14 -7.00
N GLY A 115 -15.86 -21.16 -8.30
CA GLY A 115 -16.15 -20.05 -9.22
C GLY A 115 -15.10 -18.93 -9.24
N VAL A 116 -13.96 -19.12 -8.58
CA VAL A 116 -12.80 -18.22 -8.66
C VAL A 116 -11.65 -18.89 -9.41
N ASN A 117 -11.05 -18.20 -10.36
CA ASN A 117 -9.87 -18.69 -11.08
C ASN A 117 -8.61 -18.41 -10.23
N TYR A 118 -8.00 -19.46 -9.72
CA TYR A 118 -6.80 -19.41 -8.90
C TYR A 118 -5.51 -19.87 -9.63
N GLU A 119 -5.46 -19.78 -10.94
CA GLU A 119 -4.25 -20.11 -11.72
C GLU A 119 -2.99 -19.44 -11.17
N GLN A 120 -3.14 -18.20 -10.67
CA GLN A 120 -2.03 -17.42 -10.12
C GLN A 120 -1.86 -17.60 -8.61
N GLY A 121 -2.58 -18.54 -7.99
CA GLY A 121 -2.52 -18.86 -6.56
C GLY A 121 -3.79 -18.55 -5.81
N PHE A 122 -4.00 -19.33 -4.75
CA PHE A 122 -5.13 -19.15 -3.83
C PHE A 122 -4.91 -17.96 -2.90
N GLY A 123 -6.00 -17.54 -2.29
CA GLY A 123 -6.02 -16.70 -1.11
C GLY A 123 -6.18 -15.21 -1.39
N PRO A 124 -6.16 -14.41 -0.33
CA PRO A 124 -6.41 -12.98 -0.41
C PRO A 124 -5.29 -12.25 -1.16
N HIS A 125 -5.70 -11.37 -2.08
CA HIS A 125 -4.81 -10.49 -2.84
C HIS A 125 -4.79 -9.07 -2.24
N ALA A 126 -5.93 -8.60 -1.72
CA ALA A 126 -6.03 -7.29 -1.08
C ALA A 126 -5.14 -7.20 0.16
N THR A 127 -4.45 -6.10 0.32
CA THR A 127 -3.70 -5.78 1.53
C THR A 127 -4.63 -5.11 2.53
N PRO A 128 -4.60 -5.49 3.81
CA PRO A 128 -5.37 -4.83 4.86
C PRO A 128 -5.06 -3.34 4.99
N LEU A 129 -5.87 -2.65 5.80
CA LEU A 129 -5.71 -1.23 6.12
C LEU A 129 -5.86 -1.02 7.62
N LEU A 130 -4.90 -0.35 8.24
CA LEU A 130 -4.95 0.11 9.64
C LEU A 130 -5.42 1.56 9.70
N VAL A 131 -6.44 1.83 10.52
CA VAL A 131 -6.88 3.19 10.87
C VAL A 131 -7.22 3.22 12.35
N GLY A 132 -6.45 3.96 13.13
CA GLY A 132 -6.61 4.00 14.59
C GLY A 132 -6.47 2.60 15.20
N ASP A 133 -7.48 2.16 15.94
CA ASP A 133 -7.51 0.84 16.57
C ASP A 133 -8.13 -0.27 15.69
N LEU A 134 -8.54 0.04 14.46
CA LEU A 134 -9.22 -0.90 13.58
C LEU A 134 -8.33 -1.36 12.41
N LEU A 135 -8.43 -2.66 12.11
CA LEU A 135 -7.87 -3.32 10.95
C LEU A 135 -9.02 -3.67 9.98
N TYR A 136 -8.98 -3.13 8.77
CA TYR A 136 -9.96 -3.43 7.72
C TYR A 136 -9.37 -4.43 6.74
N THR A 137 -10.09 -5.51 6.47
CA THR A 137 -9.64 -6.60 5.60
C THR A 137 -10.72 -6.98 4.60
N VAL A 138 -10.33 -7.27 3.37
CA VAL A 138 -11.26 -7.81 2.36
C VAL A 138 -10.69 -9.11 1.83
N GLY A 139 -11.43 -10.20 1.98
CA GLY A 139 -11.08 -11.52 1.47
C GLY A 139 -11.36 -11.66 -0.03
N SER A 140 -10.81 -12.72 -0.66
CA SER A 140 -10.96 -12.98 -2.09
C SER A 140 -12.41 -13.15 -2.54
N ILE A 141 -13.29 -13.57 -1.63
CA ILE A 141 -14.74 -13.72 -1.88
C ILE A 141 -15.58 -12.51 -1.44
N GLY A 142 -14.94 -11.35 -1.18
CA GLY A 142 -15.64 -10.11 -0.85
C GLY A 142 -16.12 -10.00 0.60
N LYS A 143 -15.59 -10.80 1.52
CA LYS A 143 -15.83 -10.65 2.97
C LYS A 143 -15.02 -9.48 3.50
N LEU A 144 -15.70 -8.41 3.90
CA LEU A 144 -15.12 -7.23 4.55
C LEU A 144 -15.30 -7.34 6.05
N HIS A 145 -14.21 -7.16 6.80
CA HIS A 145 -14.24 -7.11 8.26
C HIS A 145 -13.54 -5.83 8.75
N ALA A 146 -14.11 -5.20 9.77
CA ALA A 146 -13.40 -4.30 10.67
C ALA A 146 -13.12 -5.03 11.96
N ILE A 147 -11.87 -5.11 12.33
CA ILE A 147 -11.36 -5.95 13.41
C ILE A 147 -10.64 -5.05 14.40
N ASP A 148 -10.86 -5.22 15.70
CA ASP A 148 -9.99 -4.62 16.71
C ASP A 148 -8.58 -5.18 16.54
N LYS A 149 -7.61 -4.31 16.26
CA LYS A 149 -6.25 -4.73 15.89
C LYS A 149 -5.51 -5.44 17.02
N LYS A 150 -5.90 -5.24 18.29
CA LYS A 150 -5.23 -5.82 19.47
C LYS A 150 -5.80 -7.19 19.82
N SER A 151 -7.13 -7.31 19.82
CA SER A 151 -7.82 -8.55 20.25
C SER A 151 -8.10 -9.51 19.10
N GLY A 152 -8.23 -9.02 17.85
CA GLY A 152 -8.69 -9.81 16.71
C GLY A 152 -10.22 -9.99 16.68
N GLU A 153 -10.97 -9.31 17.54
CA GLU A 153 -12.43 -9.36 17.57
C GLU A 153 -13.02 -8.56 16.40
N VAL A 154 -14.04 -9.12 15.76
CA VAL A 154 -14.78 -8.45 14.69
C VAL A 154 -15.71 -7.41 15.28
N VAL A 155 -15.47 -6.15 14.96
CA VAL A 155 -16.31 -5.01 15.38
C VAL A 155 -17.55 -4.93 14.47
N TRP A 156 -17.36 -5.06 13.17
CA TRP A 156 -18.43 -5.18 12.19
C TRP A 156 -17.94 -5.90 10.92
N SER A 157 -18.85 -6.42 10.13
CA SER A 157 -18.55 -7.09 8.87
C SER A 157 -19.61 -6.84 7.83
N GLN A 158 -19.24 -6.99 6.54
CA GLN A 158 -20.13 -6.91 5.37
C GLN A 158 -19.73 -8.00 4.37
N ASP A 159 -20.71 -8.58 3.70
CA ASP A 159 -20.45 -9.40 2.51
C ASP A 159 -20.76 -8.53 1.27
N LEU A 160 -19.69 -8.10 0.59
CA LEU A 160 -19.79 -7.17 -0.54
C LEU A 160 -20.66 -7.74 -1.68
N TYR A 161 -20.70 -9.05 -1.83
CA TYR A 161 -21.45 -9.69 -2.91
C TYR A 161 -22.85 -10.07 -2.48
N LYS A 162 -23.01 -10.71 -1.32
CA LYS A 162 -24.30 -11.20 -0.85
C LYS A 162 -25.19 -10.07 -0.34
N ASP A 163 -24.64 -9.18 0.50
CA ASP A 163 -25.44 -8.16 1.20
C ASP A 163 -25.63 -6.89 0.34
N LEU A 164 -24.67 -6.59 -0.53
CA LEU A 164 -24.67 -5.34 -1.30
C LEU A 164 -24.82 -5.56 -2.81
N GLY A 165 -24.87 -6.80 -3.29
CA GLY A 165 -25.03 -7.10 -4.71
C GLY A 165 -23.83 -6.71 -5.56
N GLY A 166 -22.63 -6.70 -5.00
CA GLY A 166 -21.41 -6.39 -5.71
C GLY A 166 -21.09 -7.38 -6.81
N ARG A 167 -20.32 -6.93 -7.80
CA ARG A 167 -19.89 -7.78 -8.93
C ARG A 167 -18.60 -8.53 -8.58
N LYS A 168 -18.64 -9.86 -8.66
CA LYS A 168 -17.45 -10.69 -8.48
C LYS A 168 -16.43 -10.47 -9.60
N MET A 169 -15.17 -10.37 -9.23
CA MET A 169 -14.04 -10.44 -10.17
C MET A 169 -13.62 -11.90 -10.37
N GLY A 170 -13.29 -12.30 -11.60
CA GLY A 170 -13.01 -13.69 -11.94
C GLY A 170 -11.82 -14.32 -11.19
N ARG A 171 -10.88 -13.49 -10.71
CA ARG A 171 -9.70 -13.92 -9.93
C ARG A 171 -9.81 -13.60 -8.44
N GLY A 172 -11.02 -13.33 -7.95
CA GLY A 172 -11.27 -12.90 -6.58
C GLY A 172 -11.09 -11.40 -6.36
N TYR A 173 -11.51 -10.93 -5.19
CA TYR A 173 -11.38 -9.54 -4.81
C TYR A 173 -9.90 -9.17 -4.57
N SER A 174 -9.42 -8.07 -5.14
CA SER A 174 -7.99 -7.73 -5.13
C SER A 174 -7.68 -6.29 -4.70
N CYS A 175 -8.65 -5.37 -4.79
CA CYS A 175 -8.43 -3.97 -4.43
C CYS A 175 -8.21 -3.79 -2.92
N SER A 176 -7.13 -3.15 -2.54
CA SER A 176 -6.87 -2.83 -1.13
C SER A 176 -7.73 -1.67 -0.66
N PRO A 177 -8.32 -1.74 0.55
CA PRO A 177 -9.12 -0.67 1.13
C PRO A 177 -8.36 0.66 1.19
N LEU A 178 -9.09 1.76 1.11
CA LEU A 178 -8.56 3.11 1.19
C LEU A 178 -9.33 3.92 2.21
N ALA A 179 -8.63 4.54 3.18
CA ALA A 179 -9.26 5.46 4.12
C ALA A 179 -9.33 6.88 3.55
N TYR A 180 -10.47 7.52 3.75
CA TYR A 180 -10.60 8.95 3.54
C TYR A 180 -11.51 9.55 4.63
N LYS A 181 -10.98 10.48 5.43
CA LYS A 181 -11.66 11.04 6.60
C LYS A 181 -12.19 9.92 7.52
N ASN A 182 -13.51 9.86 7.72
CA ASN A 182 -14.18 8.86 8.55
C ASN A 182 -14.75 7.67 7.76
N THR A 183 -14.33 7.50 6.50
CA THR A 183 -14.81 6.42 5.63
C THR A 183 -13.71 5.47 5.19
N ILE A 184 -14.11 4.25 4.83
CA ILE A 184 -13.32 3.27 4.08
C ILE A 184 -13.96 3.12 2.71
N ILE A 185 -13.18 3.40 1.66
CA ILE A 185 -13.62 3.34 0.27
C ILE A 185 -13.14 2.05 -0.36
N LEU A 186 -14.05 1.37 -1.05
CA LEU A 186 -13.82 0.09 -1.74
C LEU A 186 -14.43 0.13 -3.15
N THR A 187 -13.92 -0.72 -4.04
CA THR A 187 -14.61 -1.06 -5.28
C THR A 187 -15.63 -2.17 -5.02
N LEU A 188 -16.85 -2.01 -5.46
CA LEU A 188 -17.95 -2.97 -5.28
C LEU A 188 -18.42 -3.56 -6.60
N GLY A 189 -18.58 -2.69 -7.60
CA GLY A 189 -19.10 -3.04 -8.92
C GLY A 189 -20.62 -3.15 -8.98
N GLY A 190 -21.11 -2.98 -10.18
CA GLY A 190 -22.55 -2.96 -10.47
C GLY A 190 -23.07 -1.56 -10.77
N PRO A 191 -24.29 -1.46 -11.32
CA PRO A 191 -24.88 -0.17 -11.70
C PRO A 191 -25.04 0.76 -10.51
N GLY A 192 -24.54 2.01 -10.61
CA GLY A 192 -24.61 3.03 -9.57
C GLY A 192 -23.80 2.75 -8.30
N GLN A 193 -22.94 1.72 -8.29
CA GLN A 193 -22.24 1.28 -7.09
C GLN A 193 -20.83 0.70 -7.37
N THR A 194 -20.17 1.19 -8.42
CA THR A 194 -18.78 0.75 -8.67
C THR A 194 -17.87 1.03 -7.48
N PHE A 195 -18.10 2.15 -6.79
CA PHE A 195 -17.44 2.48 -5.52
C PHE A 195 -18.47 2.55 -4.40
N VAL A 196 -18.03 2.18 -3.22
CA VAL A 196 -18.79 2.28 -1.98
C VAL A 196 -17.89 2.82 -0.88
N ALA A 197 -18.40 3.75 -0.08
CA ALA A 197 -17.77 4.20 1.14
C ALA A 197 -18.57 3.75 2.36
N PHE A 198 -17.89 3.15 3.30
CA PHE A 198 -18.43 2.71 4.58
C PHE A 198 -17.96 3.62 5.69
N ASN A 199 -18.81 3.91 6.66
CA ASN A 199 -18.41 4.53 7.91
C ASN A 199 -17.43 3.59 8.66
N GLN A 200 -16.31 4.12 9.12
CA GLN A 200 -15.26 3.35 9.80
C GLN A 200 -15.76 2.64 11.06
N LYS A 201 -16.65 3.28 11.84
CA LYS A 201 -17.05 2.80 13.16
C LYS A 201 -18.09 1.67 13.14
N ASP A 202 -19.06 1.78 12.22
CA ASP A 202 -20.24 0.89 12.24
C ASP A 202 -20.52 0.17 10.91
N GLY A 203 -19.69 0.38 9.88
CA GLY A 203 -19.79 -0.28 8.59
C GLY A 203 -21.01 0.11 7.77
N LYS A 204 -21.76 1.16 8.15
CA LYS A 204 -22.89 1.64 7.35
C LYS A 204 -22.40 2.30 6.08
N VAL A 205 -23.14 2.07 5.00
CA VAL A 205 -22.86 2.72 3.72
C VAL A 205 -23.11 4.22 3.85
N VAL A 206 -22.11 5.03 3.54
CA VAL A 206 -22.18 6.49 3.50
C VAL A 206 -22.59 6.96 2.10
N TRP A 207 -21.96 6.41 1.08
CA TRP A 207 -22.31 6.66 -0.31
C TRP A 207 -21.97 5.47 -1.21
N LYS A 208 -22.65 5.37 -2.35
CA LYS A 208 -22.33 4.51 -3.49
C LYS A 208 -22.43 5.34 -4.75
N ASN A 209 -21.53 5.12 -5.70
CA ASN A 209 -21.59 5.85 -6.97
C ASN A 209 -20.87 5.11 -8.10
N GLN A 210 -21.07 5.58 -9.32
CA GLN A 210 -20.49 5.17 -10.58
C GLN A 210 -20.97 3.81 -11.11
N SER A 211 -20.85 3.67 -12.45
CA SER A 211 -21.21 2.46 -13.20
C SER A 211 -20.07 2.10 -14.16
N LEU A 212 -18.90 1.74 -13.61
CA LEU A 212 -17.69 1.49 -14.36
C LEU A 212 -17.32 -0.01 -14.36
N GLU A 213 -16.53 -0.44 -15.33
CA GLU A 213 -16.00 -1.79 -15.38
C GLU A 213 -14.88 -1.95 -14.36
N LEU A 214 -14.98 -2.99 -13.50
CA LEU A 214 -14.00 -3.24 -12.43
C LEU A 214 -12.64 -3.62 -12.97
N SER A 215 -11.60 -3.29 -12.21
CA SER A 215 -10.23 -3.75 -12.39
C SER A 215 -9.55 -3.96 -11.04
N PRO A 216 -8.49 -4.80 -10.96
CA PRO A 216 -7.83 -5.15 -9.70
C PRO A 216 -7.02 -4.04 -9.04
N ALA A 217 -6.71 -2.95 -9.75
CA ALA A 217 -5.86 -1.87 -9.22
C ALA A 217 -6.43 -1.24 -7.96
N SER A 218 -5.56 -1.02 -6.98
CA SER A 218 -5.94 -0.31 -5.75
C SER A 218 -5.98 1.20 -6.00
N PRO A 219 -7.03 1.91 -5.56
CA PRO A 219 -7.15 3.35 -5.73
C PRO A 219 -6.20 4.12 -4.82
N ILE A 220 -5.96 5.39 -5.17
CA ILE A 220 -5.17 6.33 -4.37
C ILE A 220 -5.94 7.64 -4.14
N ILE A 221 -5.60 8.38 -3.09
CA ILE A 221 -5.99 9.79 -2.94
C ILE A 221 -4.83 10.66 -3.43
N ILE A 222 -5.13 11.61 -4.28
CA ILE A 222 -4.20 12.64 -4.73
C ILE A 222 -4.74 14.02 -4.38
N ASN A 223 -3.88 15.03 -4.33
CA ASN A 223 -4.31 16.42 -4.22
C ASN A 223 -3.93 17.17 -5.51
N VAL A 224 -4.92 17.67 -6.22
CA VAL A 224 -4.74 18.47 -7.43
C VAL A 224 -5.09 19.91 -7.10
N ASP A 225 -4.07 20.77 -6.99
CA ASP A 225 -4.22 22.21 -6.74
C ASP A 225 -5.20 22.52 -5.60
N GLY A 226 -5.06 21.80 -4.47
CA GLY A 226 -5.87 21.96 -3.26
C GLY A 226 -7.17 21.15 -3.20
N GLN A 227 -7.51 20.35 -4.23
CA GLN A 227 -8.65 19.44 -4.21
C GLN A 227 -8.22 17.99 -4.08
N ASP A 228 -8.69 17.30 -3.03
CA ASP A 228 -8.52 15.86 -2.91
C ASP A 228 -9.37 15.13 -3.94
N GLN A 229 -8.76 14.15 -4.62
CA GLN A 229 -9.40 13.32 -5.62
C GLN A 229 -9.08 11.85 -5.38
N LEU A 230 -10.11 11.01 -5.44
CA LEU A 230 -9.97 9.55 -5.48
C LEU A 230 -9.63 9.15 -6.92
N VAL A 231 -8.41 8.70 -7.16
CA VAL A 231 -8.01 8.18 -8.47
C VAL A 231 -8.12 6.67 -8.47
N ALA A 232 -8.87 6.14 -9.42
CA ALA A 232 -9.05 4.71 -9.61
C ALA A 232 -8.76 4.29 -11.06
N PHE A 233 -8.02 3.20 -11.21
CA PHE A 233 -7.65 2.64 -12.49
C PHE A 233 -8.62 1.49 -12.81
N MET A 234 -9.62 1.76 -13.65
CA MET A 234 -10.75 0.90 -13.95
C MET A 234 -10.50 0.08 -15.23
N GLY A 235 -11.40 -0.82 -15.59
CA GLY A 235 -11.20 -1.76 -16.70
C GLY A 235 -10.93 -1.12 -18.06
N LYS A 236 -11.50 0.07 -18.33
CA LYS A 236 -11.35 0.77 -19.62
C LYS A 236 -10.80 2.18 -19.52
N GLU A 237 -10.66 2.68 -18.30
CA GLU A 237 -10.33 4.09 -18.06
C GLU A 237 -9.68 4.29 -16.70
N VAL A 238 -9.03 5.42 -16.51
CA VAL A 238 -8.71 5.97 -15.20
C VAL A 238 -9.66 7.09 -14.90
N VAL A 239 -10.11 7.18 -13.67
CA VAL A 239 -11.08 8.20 -13.21
C VAL A 239 -10.56 8.94 -12.00
N GLY A 240 -10.91 10.21 -11.90
CA GLY A 240 -10.80 11.02 -10.69
C GLY A 240 -12.18 11.37 -10.17
N LEU A 241 -12.43 11.07 -8.90
CA LEU A 241 -13.72 11.22 -8.24
C LEU A 241 -13.61 12.12 -7.01
N ASP A 242 -14.72 12.72 -6.60
CA ASP A 242 -14.85 13.31 -5.26
C ASP A 242 -14.83 12.18 -4.21
N PRO A 243 -13.84 12.11 -3.31
CA PRO A 243 -13.82 11.08 -2.29
C PRO A 243 -14.92 11.22 -1.22
N ASN A 244 -15.66 12.34 -1.18
CA ASN A 244 -16.75 12.56 -0.23
C ASN A 244 -18.07 11.91 -0.67
N ASN A 245 -18.31 11.79 -1.99
CA ASN A 245 -19.60 11.32 -2.53
C ASN A 245 -19.49 10.43 -3.77
N GLY A 246 -18.27 10.25 -4.33
CA GLY A 246 -18.02 9.45 -5.52
C GLY A 246 -18.42 10.11 -6.84
N GLU A 247 -18.72 11.41 -6.88
CA GLU A 247 -18.99 12.13 -8.13
C GLU A 247 -17.78 12.19 -9.04
N LEU A 248 -18.01 12.07 -10.35
CA LEU A 248 -16.95 12.08 -11.35
C LEU A 248 -16.44 13.50 -11.59
N PHE A 249 -15.14 13.73 -11.37
CA PHE A 249 -14.46 14.95 -11.76
C PHE A 249 -13.92 14.87 -13.19
N TRP A 250 -13.32 13.73 -13.56
CA TRP A 250 -12.73 13.50 -14.87
C TRP A 250 -12.55 12.01 -15.14
N SER A 251 -12.44 11.66 -16.42
CA SER A 251 -11.99 10.35 -16.86
C SER A 251 -11.02 10.47 -18.03
N HIS A 252 -10.18 9.45 -18.24
CA HIS A 252 -9.29 9.33 -19.37
C HIS A 252 -9.22 7.87 -19.83
N PRO A 253 -9.39 7.57 -21.13
CA PRO A 253 -9.37 6.21 -21.64
C PRO A 253 -8.03 5.51 -21.40
N HIS A 254 -8.09 4.26 -20.94
CA HIS A 254 -6.95 3.35 -20.88
C HIS A 254 -7.45 1.91 -20.98
N VAL A 255 -7.41 1.41 -22.19
CA VAL A 255 -7.95 0.09 -22.51
C VAL A 255 -6.83 -0.94 -22.53
N THR A 256 -7.06 -2.08 -21.87
CA THR A 256 -6.23 -3.28 -21.99
C THR A 256 -7.03 -4.39 -22.68
N GLU A 257 -6.33 -5.41 -23.17
CA GLU A 257 -6.94 -6.51 -23.93
C GLU A 257 -8.05 -7.24 -23.14
N TRP A 258 -7.92 -7.29 -21.78
CA TRP A 258 -8.88 -7.98 -20.91
C TRP A 258 -9.51 -7.08 -19.84
N GLY A 259 -9.39 -5.77 -19.95
CA GLY A 259 -9.86 -4.84 -18.92
C GLY A 259 -9.12 -4.97 -17.58
N LEU A 260 -7.91 -5.53 -17.59
CA LEU A 260 -7.11 -5.79 -16.40
C LEU A 260 -6.04 -4.73 -16.20
N ASN A 261 -6.36 -3.71 -15.40
CA ASN A 261 -5.44 -2.72 -14.89
C ASN A 261 -5.10 -3.09 -13.43
N ILE A 262 -3.84 -3.44 -13.16
CA ILE A 262 -3.43 -4.04 -11.87
C ILE A 262 -2.52 -3.12 -11.09
N SER A 263 -1.54 -2.48 -11.75
CA SER A 263 -0.56 -1.64 -11.08
C SER A 263 -1.21 -0.39 -10.47
N THR A 264 -0.71 0.01 -9.32
CA THR A 264 -1.19 1.22 -8.63
C THR A 264 -0.73 2.46 -9.40
N PRO A 265 -1.61 3.46 -9.62
CA PRO A 265 -1.20 4.75 -10.17
C PRO A 265 -0.12 5.42 -9.32
N VAL A 266 0.82 6.12 -9.95
CA VAL A 266 1.91 6.83 -9.25
C VAL A 266 1.75 8.33 -9.42
N TRP A 267 1.54 9.02 -8.32
CA TRP A 267 1.33 10.47 -8.27
C TRP A 267 2.60 11.21 -7.83
N GLY A 268 2.81 12.39 -8.40
CA GLY A 268 3.86 13.33 -8.00
C GLY A 268 3.32 14.72 -7.69
N ASN A 269 4.03 15.45 -6.81
CA ASN A 269 3.65 16.80 -6.37
C ASN A 269 3.68 17.86 -7.49
N ASP A 270 4.16 17.52 -8.68
CA ASP A 270 4.14 18.33 -9.90
C ASP A 270 2.89 18.08 -10.75
N ASN A 271 1.87 17.49 -10.14
CA ASN A 271 0.58 17.15 -10.77
C ASN A 271 0.70 16.15 -11.95
N LEU A 272 1.71 15.29 -11.92
CA LEU A 272 1.90 14.23 -12.91
C LEU A 272 1.46 12.88 -12.36
N LEU A 273 0.54 12.22 -13.07
CA LEU A 273 -0.01 10.91 -12.78
C LEU A 273 0.53 9.90 -13.79
N PHE A 274 1.40 8.99 -13.34
CA PHE A 274 1.87 7.88 -14.15
C PHE A 274 0.92 6.68 -13.99
N LEU A 275 0.58 6.08 -15.13
CA LEU A 275 -0.27 4.90 -15.25
C LEU A 275 0.40 3.87 -16.14
N SER A 276 0.29 2.59 -15.79
CA SER A 276 0.85 1.52 -16.60
C SER A 276 0.04 0.24 -16.48
N SER A 277 -0.07 -0.49 -17.58
CA SER A 277 -0.71 -1.80 -17.61
C SER A 277 -0.01 -2.74 -18.56
N ALA A 278 -0.05 -4.02 -18.20
CA ALA A 278 0.20 -5.14 -19.09
C ALA A 278 -0.87 -5.26 -20.20
N TYR A 279 -0.95 -6.40 -20.86
CA TYR A 279 -2.03 -6.79 -21.79
C TYR A 279 -2.32 -5.73 -22.85
N ASN A 280 -1.26 -5.28 -23.51
CA ASN A 280 -1.27 -4.24 -24.54
C ASN A 280 -1.73 -2.83 -24.10
N GLY A 281 -1.88 -2.59 -22.78
CA GLY A 281 -2.28 -1.29 -22.24
C GLY A 281 -1.21 -0.22 -22.36
N GLY A 282 0.06 -0.56 -22.09
CA GLY A 282 1.17 0.40 -22.15
C GLY A 282 1.22 1.32 -20.92
N SER A 283 2.01 2.38 -21.03
CA SER A 283 2.18 3.39 -19.98
C SER A 283 1.89 4.79 -20.50
N ARG A 284 1.43 5.67 -19.62
CA ARG A 284 1.19 7.09 -19.93
C ARG A 284 1.41 7.97 -18.71
N VAL A 285 1.59 9.24 -18.97
CA VAL A 285 1.52 10.28 -17.94
C VAL A 285 0.44 11.27 -18.30
N LEU A 286 -0.42 11.53 -17.31
CA LEU A 286 -1.41 12.58 -17.36
C LEU A 286 -0.95 13.73 -16.46
N LYS A 287 -1.03 14.96 -16.98
CA LYS A 287 -0.92 16.17 -16.18
C LYS A 287 -2.32 16.62 -15.78
N LEU A 288 -2.51 16.81 -14.49
CA LEU A 288 -3.78 17.26 -13.92
C LEU A 288 -3.63 18.70 -13.41
N THR A 289 -4.53 19.60 -13.81
CA THR A 289 -4.55 20.99 -13.32
C THR A 289 -5.99 21.40 -13.05
N ARG A 290 -6.20 22.30 -12.09
CA ARG A 290 -7.53 22.85 -11.84
C ARG A 290 -7.67 24.21 -12.50
N LYS A 291 -8.76 24.38 -13.26
CA LYS A 291 -9.13 25.65 -13.88
C LYS A 291 -10.65 25.80 -13.84
N ASP A 292 -11.14 26.95 -13.39
CA ASP A 292 -12.59 27.29 -13.34
C ASP A 292 -13.43 26.21 -12.62
N GLY A 293 -12.92 25.67 -11.50
CA GLY A 293 -13.57 24.64 -10.70
C GLY A 293 -13.50 23.21 -11.26
N LYS A 294 -12.95 23.00 -12.46
CA LYS A 294 -12.83 21.70 -13.13
C LYS A 294 -11.40 21.22 -13.14
N THR A 295 -11.22 19.90 -13.18
CA THR A 295 -9.91 19.29 -13.43
C THR A 295 -9.71 19.12 -14.94
N ILE A 296 -8.65 19.70 -15.45
CA ILE A 296 -8.20 19.54 -16.84
C ILE A 296 -7.19 18.39 -16.87
N VAL A 297 -7.37 17.49 -17.80
CA VAL A 297 -6.51 16.30 -18.00
C VAL A 297 -5.79 16.45 -19.33
N GLU A 298 -4.46 16.46 -19.29
CA GLU A 298 -3.59 16.52 -20.45
C GLU A 298 -2.71 15.28 -20.49
N GLU A 299 -2.78 14.46 -21.57
CA GLU A 299 -1.83 13.37 -21.77
C GLU A 299 -0.51 13.95 -22.32
N LEU A 300 0.56 13.86 -21.51
CA LEU A 300 1.88 14.33 -21.92
C LEU A 300 2.54 13.37 -22.89
N TRP A 301 2.40 12.07 -22.66
CA TRP A 301 2.95 11.03 -23.51
C TRP A 301 2.27 9.67 -23.28
N PHE A 302 2.38 8.80 -24.28
CA PHE A 302 1.98 7.40 -24.22
C PHE A 302 3.08 6.51 -24.79
N HIS A 303 3.41 5.41 -24.08
CA HIS A 303 4.45 4.47 -24.49
C HIS A 303 3.90 3.03 -24.47
N ARG A 304 3.64 2.45 -25.65
CA ARG A 304 2.98 1.15 -25.80
C ARG A 304 3.79 -0.03 -25.27
N ARG A 305 5.13 0.04 -25.29
CA ARG A 305 6.02 -1.07 -24.92
C ARG A 305 6.45 -1.06 -23.46
N LEU A 306 6.29 0.03 -22.74
CA LEU A 306 6.50 0.06 -21.29
C LEU A 306 5.24 -0.45 -20.62
N ARG A 307 5.31 -1.61 -19.91
CA ARG A 307 4.14 -2.33 -19.42
C ARG A 307 4.41 -2.89 -18.04
N VAL A 308 3.93 -2.22 -17.02
CA VAL A 308 3.99 -2.72 -15.63
C VAL A 308 2.78 -3.62 -15.41
N HIS A 309 3.01 -4.86 -14.96
CA HIS A 309 1.96 -5.87 -14.81
C HIS A 309 1.35 -5.80 -13.40
N HIS A 310 1.77 -6.69 -12.50
CA HIS A 310 1.32 -6.72 -11.10
C HIS A 310 2.32 -6.10 -10.14
N SER A 311 3.48 -5.68 -10.64
CA SER A 311 4.52 -5.05 -9.85
C SER A 311 4.20 -3.60 -9.52
N THR A 312 4.97 -3.07 -8.58
CA THR A 312 4.91 -1.66 -8.20
C THR A 312 5.83 -0.83 -9.09
N ALA A 313 5.43 0.39 -9.39
CA ALA A 313 6.31 1.41 -9.93
C ALA A 313 6.64 2.42 -8.83
N ILE A 314 7.87 2.91 -8.79
CA ILE A 314 8.31 3.89 -7.80
C ILE A 314 8.82 5.13 -8.53
N ARG A 315 8.42 6.29 -8.04
CA ARG A 315 8.93 7.57 -8.53
C ARG A 315 10.05 8.09 -7.63
N ILE A 316 11.21 8.40 -8.24
CA ILE A 316 12.33 9.06 -7.59
C ILE A 316 12.73 10.26 -8.45
N GLY A 317 12.45 11.47 -7.96
CA GLY A 317 12.65 12.69 -8.73
C GLY A 317 11.82 12.72 -10.01
N ASP A 318 12.49 12.96 -11.14
CA ASP A 318 11.86 13.01 -12.46
C ASP A 318 11.77 11.64 -13.15
N PHE A 319 12.08 10.53 -12.46
CA PHE A 319 12.08 9.21 -13.06
C PHE A 319 11.14 8.24 -12.35
N ILE A 320 10.46 7.43 -13.17
CA ILE A 320 9.72 6.23 -12.74
C ILE A 320 10.64 5.03 -12.93
N TYR A 321 10.79 4.22 -11.88
CA TYR A 321 11.48 2.94 -11.89
C TYR A 321 10.45 1.82 -11.77
N ALA A 322 10.47 0.88 -12.70
CA ALA A 322 9.45 -0.16 -12.78
C ALA A 322 9.98 -1.46 -13.40
N SER A 323 9.41 -2.59 -13.00
CA SER A 323 9.57 -3.87 -13.69
C SER A 323 8.53 -3.95 -14.81
N SER A 324 9.00 -3.85 -16.04
CA SER A 324 8.18 -3.84 -17.26
C SER A 324 8.22 -5.18 -17.97
N GLY A 325 7.07 -5.80 -18.19
CA GLY A 325 6.90 -7.05 -18.94
C GLY A 325 5.54 -7.70 -18.66
N ASP A 326 4.97 -8.36 -19.66
CA ASP A 326 3.70 -9.10 -19.56
C ASP A 326 3.97 -10.59 -19.34
N PHE A 327 3.96 -11.31 -20.47
CA PHE A 327 4.32 -12.71 -20.61
C PHE A 327 5.76 -12.78 -21.12
N GLY A 328 6.65 -13.40 -20.38
CA GLY A 328 8.06 -13.52 -20.71
C GLY A 328 8.97 -12.59 -19.92
N PRO A 329 10.17 -12.31 -20.41
CA PRO A 329 11.19 -11.58 -19.67
C PRO A 329 10.73 -10.18 -19.25
N ALA A 330 11.00 -9.83 -18.02
CA ALA A 330 10.81 -8.48 -17.52
C ALA A 330 12.10 -7.64 -17.69
N PHE A 331 11.90 -6.32 -17.78
CA PHE A 331 12.98 -5.35 -17.78
C PHE A 331 12.78 -4.41 -16.59
N PHE A 332 13.79 -4.26 -15.77
CA PHE A 332 13.83 -3.13 -14.86
C PHE A 332 14.13 -1.89 -15.70
N SER A 333 13.21 -0.94 -15.71
CA SER A 333 13.25 0.23 -16.59
C SER A 333 13.21 1.52 -15.80
N ALA A 334 13.96 2.54 -16.25
CA ALA A 334 13.81 3.92 -15.82
C ALA A 334 13.22 4.74 -16.96
N VAL A 335 12.14 5.48 -16.70
CA VAL A 335 11.51 6.37 -17.67
C VAL A 335 11.37 7.77 -17.08
N ASN A 336 11.71 8.79 -17.87
CA ASN A 336 11.48 10.18 -17.48
C ASN A 336 9.99 10.47 -17.46
N VAL A 337 9.46 10.89 -16.31
CA VAL A 337 8.02 11.10 -16.11
C VAL A 337 7.46 12.24 -16.99
N LYS A 338 8.28 13.21 -17.36
CA LYS A 338 7.86 14.39 -18.15
C LYS A 338 7.87 14.12 -19.67
N THR A 339 8.86 13.33 -20.13
CA THR A 339 9.08 13.12 -21.58
C THR A 339 8.70 11.74 -22.09
N GLY A 340 8.58 10.74 -21.21
CA GLY A 340 8.38 9.35 -21.58
C GLY A 340 9.64 8.65 -22.13
N GLU A 341 10.78 9.33 -22.12
CA GLU A 341 12.05 8.76 -22.58
C GLU A 341 12.53 7.67 -21.62
N ILE A 342 12.83 6.49 -22.17
CA ILE A 342 13.43 5.39 -21.41
C ILE A 342 14.92 5.65 -21.30
N ALA A 343 15.40 5.96 -20.08
CA ALA A 343 16.79 6.24 -19.82
C ALA A 343 17.66 4.97 -19.88
N PHE A 344 17.16 3.86 -19.32
CA PHE A 344 17.79 2.56 -19.43
C PHE A 344 16.81 1.41 -19.23
N GLN A 345 17.22 0.20 -19.64
CA GLN A 345 16.56 -1.07 -19.35
C GLN A 345 17.60 -2.11 -18.93
N ASP A 346 17.29 -2.87 -17.87
CA ASP A 346 18.15 -3.90 -17.29
C ASP A 346 17.37 -5.22 -17.19
N ARG A 347 18.07 -6.36 -17.37
CA ARG A 347 17.49 -7.72 -17.36
C ARG A 347 17.97 -8.57 -16.17
N SER A 348 18.54 -7.97 -15.15
CA SER A 348 19.15 -8.70 -14.01
C SER A 348 18.13 -9.40 -13.13
N PHE A 349 16.84 -9.08 -13.30
CA PHE A 349 15.74 -9.60 -12.48
C PHE A 349 14.57 -10.09 -13.34
N SER A 350 13.85 -11.09 -12.85
CA SER A 350 12.49 -11.41 -13.29
C SER A 350 11.51 -10.31 -12.82
N LYS A 351 10.20 -10.50 -13.00
CA LYS A 351 9.23 -9.49 -12.53
C LYS A 351 9.44 -9.20 -11.05
N SER A 352 9.55 -7.93 -10.69
CA SER A 352 10.00 -7.53 -9.36
C SER A 352 9.11 -6.48 -8.73
N ASN A 353 9.00 -6.56 -7.42
CA ASN A 353 8.44 -5.53 -6.56
C ASN A 353 9.55 -4.81 -5.80
N PHE A 354 9.33 -3.56 -5.41
CA PHE A 354 10.35 -2.71 -4.84
C PHE A 354 9.85 -1.94 -3.63
N VAL A 355 10.80 -1.60 -2.73
CA VAL A 355 10.66 -0.55 -1.74
C VAL A 355 11.90 0.34 -1.82
N TYR A 356 11.70 1.65 -1.81
CA TYR A 356 12.79 2.61 -1.78
C TYR A 356 12.95 3.21 -0.39
N ALA A 357 14.17 3.20 0.13
CA ALA A 357 14.53 3.79 1.42
C ALA A 357 16.02 4.07 1.50
N ASP A 358 16.42 5.08 2.27
CA ASP A 358 17.83 5.36 2.59
C ASP A 358 18.73 5.47 1.34
N GLY A 359 18.20 6.08 0.26
CA GLY A 359 18.91 6.17 -1.03
C GLY A 359 19.08 4.84 -1.77
N LYS A 360 18.46 3.76 -1.30
CA LYS A 360 18.61 2.39 -1.83
C LYS A 360 17.28 1.83 -2.29
N LEU A 361 17.31 0.98 -3.29
CA LEU A 361 16.19 0.19 -3.77
C LEU A 361 16.35 -1.25 -3.24
N ILE A 362 15.34 -1.72 -2.52
CA ILE A 362 15.21 -3.11 -2.10
C ILE A 362 14.33 -3.80 -3.13
N ILE A 363 14.88 -4.76 -3.85
CA ILE A 363 14.22 -5.48 -4.95
C ILE A 363 13.92 -6.91 -4.51
N LEU A 364 12.67 -7.35 -4.65
CA LEU A 364 12.29 -8.76 -4.54
C LEU A 364 11.70 -9.19 -5.88
N ASP A 365 12.35 -10.12 -6.58
CA ASP A 365 11.82 -10.68 -7.83
C ASP A 365 10.92 -11.89 -7.57
N GLU A 366 10.13 -12.28 -8.57
CA GLU A 366 9.15 -13.37 -8.47
C GLU A 366 9.79 -14.73 -8.20
N ASP A 367 11.09 -14.90 -8.52
CA ASP A 367 11.88 -16.12 -8.25
C ASP A 367 12.42 -16.16 -6.82
N GLY A 368 12.16 -15.13 -6.02
CA GLY A 368 12.55 -15.04 -4.62
C GLY A 368 13.96 -14.51 -4.38
N ASN A 369 14.57 -13.85 -5.35
CA ASN A 369 15.84 -13.16 -5.17
C ASN A 369 15.61 -11.78 -4.55
N LEU A 370 16.31 -11.50 -3.46
CA LEU A 370 16.36 -10.21 -2.79
C LEU A 370 17.64 -9.49 -3.18
N ALA A 371 17.53 -8.23 -3.55
CA ALA A 371 18.70 -7.40 -3.83
C ALA A 371 18.63 -6.04 -3.16
N LEU A 372 19.81 -5.52 -2.82
CA LEU A 372 20.08 -4.14 -2.45
C LEU A 372 20.74 -3.47 -3.64
N ALA A 373 20.19 -2.35 -4.09
CA ALA A 373 20.69 -1.64 -5.26
C ALA A 373 20.61 -0.12 -5.07
N THR A 374 21.37 0.60 -5.87
CA THR A 374 21.16 2.02 -6.12
C THR A 374 20.72 2.24 -7.55
N VAL A 375 19.92 3.28 -7.78
CA VAL A 375 19.43 3.64 -9.11
C VAL A 375 19.69 5.11 -9.42
N SER A 376 19.96 5.38 -10.68
CA SER A 376 20.01 6.71 -11.25
C SER A 376 19.52 6.63 -12.70
N PRO A 377 19.33 7.76 -13.40
CA PRO A 377 19.02 7.73 -14.83
C PRO A 377 20.08 7.03 -15.69
N ALA A 378 21.33 6.92 -15.18
CA ALA A 378 22.42 6.24 -15.88
C ALA A 378 22.39 4.70 -15.75
N GLY A 379 21.60 4.14 -14.80
CA GLY A 379 21.51 2.69 -14.65
C GLY A 379 21.16 2.19 -13.26
N LEU A 380 21.02 0.89 -13.17
CA LEU A 380 20.85 0.10 -11.94
C LEU A 380 22.22 -0.44 -11.50
N LYS A 381 22.62 -0.16 -10.26
CA LYS A 381 23.81 -0.77 -9.65
C LYS A 381 23.37 -1.72 -8.54
N VAL A 382 23.39 -3.01 -8.81
CA VAL A 382 23.17 -4.06 -7.80
C VAL A 382 24.38 -4.11 -6.88
N ILE A 383 24.15 -3.94 -5.58
CA ILE A 383 25.17 -3.96 -4.53
C ILE A 383 25.31 -5.37 -3.96
N SER A 384 24.18 -5.99 -3.64
CA SER A 384 24.12 -7.35 -3.11
C SER A 384 22.86 -8.03 -3.66
N LYS A 385 22.95 -9.36 -3.92
CA LYS A 385 21.82 -10.19 -4.37
C LYS A 385 21.93 -11.57 -3.76
N VAL A 386 20.81 -12.10 -3.24
CA VAL A 386 20.74 -13.42 -2.60
C VAL A 386 19.35 -14.02 -2.80
N SER A 387 19.23 -15.35 -2.91
CA SER A 387 17.94 -16.03 -2.93
C SER A 387 17.43 -16.22 -1.49
N VAL A 388 16.25 -15.71 -1.19
CA VAL A 388 15.65 -15.73 0.17
C VAL A 388 14.30 -16.43 0.22
N MET A 389 13.60 -16.59 -0.91
CA MET A 389 12.29 -17.23 -1.03
C MET A 389 12.36 -18.41 -1.99
N LYS A 390 11.48 -19.39 -1.82
CA LYS A 390 11.47 -20.62 -2.62
C LYS A 390 10.25 -20.80 -3.50
N ASN A 391 9.20 -20.04 -3.21
CA ASN A 391 7.95 -20.05 -3.99
C ASN A 391 7.75 -18.68 -4.64
N LEU A 392 6.78 -18.58 -5.52
CA LEU A 392 6.43 -17.36 -6.23
C LEU A 392 6.26 -16.17 -5.25
N ALA A 393 7.07 -15.13 -5.40
CA ALA A 393 7.17 -13.99 -4.49
C ALA A 393 6.63 -12.70 -5.13
N TRP A 394 5.30 -12.62 -5.25
CA TRP A 394 4.63 -11.43 -5.83
C TRP A 394 4.23 -10.39 -4.80
N THR A 395 4.39 -10.67 -3.52
CA THR A 395 4.06 -9.70 -2.47
C THR A 395 5.14 -8.64 -2.36
N VAL A 396 4.71 -7.38 -2.30
CA VAL A 396 5.62 -6.25 -2.11
C VAL A 396 6.32 -6.36 -0.76
N PRO A 397 7.65 -6.16 -0.68
CA PRO A 397 8.36 -6.06 0.59
C PRO A 397 7.81 -4.96 1.50
N THR A 398 7.85 -5.17 2.80
CA THR A 398 7.50 -4.18 3.82
C THR A 398 8.73 -3.85 4.65
N LEU A 399 9.13 -2.58 4.68
CA LEU A 399 10.33 -2.12 5.37
C LEU A 399 10.02 -1.07 6.43
N VAL A 400 10.40 -1.36 7.68
CA VAL A 400 10.30 -0.45 8.82
C VAL A 400 11.60 -0.44 9.60
N GLY A 401 12.23 0.72 9.77
CA GLY A 401 13.59 0.81 10.28
C GLY A 401 14.54 -0.03 9.43
N THR A 402 15.27 -0.95 10.04
CA THR A 402 16.10 -1.91 9.32
C THR A 402 15.43 -3.28 9.12
N LYS A 403 14.19 -3.43 9.57
CA LYS A 403 13.47 -4.72 9.52
C LYS A 403 12.68 -4.84 8.22
N LEU A 404 13.02 -5.84 7.44
CA LEU A 404 12.35 -6.19 6.19
C LEU A 404 11.48 -7.43 6.40
N TYR A 405 10.19 -7.29 6.09
CA TYR A 405 9.24 -8.40 6.12
C TYR A 405 8.89 -8.79 4.69
N LEU A 406 9.07 -10.07 4.40
CA LEU A 406 8.85 -10.67 3.08
C LEU A 406 7.88 -11.83 3.18
N ARG A 407 7.16 -12.09 2.12
CA ARG A 407 6.45 -13.36 1.95
C ARG A 407 6.48 -13.82 0.50
N ASP A 408 6.54 -15.12 0.33
CA ASP A 408 6.09 -15.83 -0.87
C ASP A 408 4.68 -16.41 -0.62
N ARG A 409 4.21 -17.29 -1.49
CA ARG A 409 2.88 -17.88 -1.37
C ARG A 409 2.68 -18.74 -0.10
N ARG A 410 3.75 -19.18 0.58
CA ARG A 410 3.68 -20.18 1.67
C ARG A 410 4.48 -19.84 2.91
N THR A 411 5.34 -18.87 2.83
CA THR A 411 6.31 -18.53 3.87
C THR A 411 6.31 -17.03 4.14
N ILE A 412 6.42 -16.66 5.39
CA ILE A 412 6.68 -15.28 5.82
C ILE A 412 8.01 -15.23 6.57
N THR A 413 8.83 -14.24 6.29
CA THR A 413 10.21 -14.12 6.80
C THR A 413 10.48 -12.68 7.22
N ALA A 414 11.19 -12.50 8.32
CA ALA A 414 11.75 -11.22 8.75
C ALA A 414 13.27 -11.26 8.64
N LEU A 415 13.83 -10.20 8.06
CA LEU A 415 15.25 -9.98 7.87
C LEU A 415 15.68 -8.66 8.52
N ASP A 416 16.92 -8.56 8.92
CA ASP A 416 17.54 -7.33 9.39
C ASP A 416 18.52 -6.82 8.34
N LEU A 417 18.27 -5.63 7.82
CA LEU A 417 19.07 -4.99 6.79
C LEU A 417 20.12 -4.01 7.35
N SER A 418 20.35 -4.01 8.69
CA SER A 418 21.39 -3.18 9.31
C SER A 418 22.81 -3.61 8.98
#